data_a18885c541f66e2c259ed50c643b5637
#
_entry.id   a18885c541f66e2c259ed50c643b5637
#
_cell.length_a   1.000
_cell.length_b   1.000
_cell.length_c   1.000
_cell.angle_alpha   90.00
_cell.angle_beta   90.00
_cell.angle_gamma   90.00
#
_symmetry.space_group_name_H-M   'P 1'
#
loop_
_entity.id
_entity.type
_entity.pdbx_description
1 polymer ?
#
loop_
_entity_poly.entity_id
_entity_poly.type
_entity_poly.pdbx_seq_one_letter_code
_entity_poly.pdbx_strand_id
1 'polypeptide(L)'
;MKTLRLLLPLLAVMMLAGCMGCGSEERMAAAGKLDAKCPIKVDDSLTLVGAHFSPTYAMVFDFEGTTNLPEEPSMAQTRAFVQAIRTVPEIDSLLAFVRQNPSGLHFNINDGMVDEADTTLVAESDTMKAEKRAVYMSLTREQFEKIYP
;
A
#
# COMPACT_ATOMS: atom_id res chain seq x y z
N MET A 1 -2.52 46.39 30.22
CA MET A 1 -3.58 45.60 29.56
C MET A 1 -3.47 45.52 28.03
N LYS A 2 -2.54 46.20 27.35
CA LYS A 2 -2.37 46.14 25.88
C LYS A 2 -1.56 44.94 25.38
N THR A 3 -0.77 44.32 26.22
CA THR A 3 0.08 43.14 25.88
C THR A 3 -0.70 41.83 25.80
N LEU A 4 -1.83 41.72 26.51
CA LEU A 4 -2.64 40.51 26.54
C LEU A 4 -3.42 40.25 25.21
N ARG A 5 -3.73 41.35 24.48
CA ARG A 5 -4.48 41.27 23.21
C ARG A 5 -3.65 40.79 22.01
N LEU A 6 -2.31 40.90 22.12
CA LEU A 6 -1.39 40.42 21.05
C LEU A 6 -0.99 38.95 21.18
N LEU A 7 -1.11 38.38 22.37
CA LEU A 7 -0.77 36.96 22.63
C LEU A 7 -1.84 35.98 22.13
N LEU A 8 -3.11 36.42 22.09
CA LEU A 8 -4.20 35.54 21.66
C LEU A 8 -4.11 35.13 20.17
N PRO A 9 -3.83 36.07 19.22
CA PRO A 9 -3.69 35.65 17.81
C PRO A 9 -2.42 34.81 17.55
N LEU A 10 -1.34 35.01 18.33
CA LEU A 10 -0.12 34.21 18.20
C LEU A 10 -0.33 32.76 18.63
N LEU A 11 -1.12 32.54 19.70
CA LEU A 11 -1.48 31.21 20.18
C LEU A 11 -2.38 30.48 19.20
N ALA A 12 -3.30 31.18 18.54
CA ALA A 12 -4.18 30.62 17.52
C ALA A 12 -3.42 30.20 16.25
N VAL A 13 -2.37 30.93 15.87
CA VAL A 13 -1.52 30.58 14.73
C VAL A 13 -0.67 29.35 15.02
N MET A 14 -0.17 29.19 16.25
CA MET A 14 0.56 27.99 16.66
C MET A 14 -0.32 26.74 16.72
N MET A 15 -1.60 26.85 17.06
CA MET A 15 -2.52 25.70 17.04
C MET A 15 -2.89 25.26 15.63
N LEU A 16 -2.88 26.15 14.64
CA LEU A 16 -3.14 25.81 13.23
C LEU A 16 -1.94 25.14 12.54
N ALA A 17 -0.72 25.41 12.97
CA ALA A 17 0.48 24.78 12.41
C ALA A 17 0.71 23.33 12.92
N GLY A 18 0.10 22.94 14.03
CA GLY A 18 0.24 21.59 14.61
C GLY A 18 -0.60 20.49 13.96
N CYS A 19 -1.60 20.85 13.12
CA CYS A 19 -2.54 19.85 12.58
C CYS A 19 -2.15 19.26 11.22
N MET A 20 -1.13 19.75 10.52
CA MET A 20 -0.75 19.21 9.21
C MET A 20 0.22 18.02 9.27
N GLY A 21 0.80 17.73 10.41
CA GLY A 21 1.77 16.62 10.59
C GLY A 21 1.20 15.35 11.22
N CYS A 22 0.17 15.46 12.07
CA CYS A 22 -0.34 14.32 12.85
C CYS A 22 -0.87 13.15 12.00
N GLY A 23 -1.51 13.43 10.86
CA GLY A 23 -2.11 12.37 10.04
C GLY A 23 -1.10 11.49 9.29
N SER A 24 0.11 11.98 9.00
CA SER A 24 1.14 11.19 8.31
C SER A 24 1.86 10.23 9.27
N GLU A 25 2.13 10.66 10.50
CA GLU A 25 2.76 9.82 11.51
C GLU A 25 1.88 8.63 11.90
N GLU A 26 0.57 8.85 12.06
CA GLU A 26 -0.38 7.78 12.34
C GLU A 26 -0.47 6.76 11.21
N ARG A 27 -0.44 7.23 9.94
CA ARG A 27 -0.44 6.36 8.76
C ARG A 27 0.86 5.57 8.64
N MET A 28 2.01 6.20 8.87
CA MET A 28 3.30 5.51 8.90
C MET A 28 3.35 4.47 10.03
N ALA A 29 2.85 4.81 11.22
CA ALA A 29 2.79 3.89 12.34
C ALA A 29 1.84 2.71 12.08
N ALA A 30 0.69 2.94 11.44
CA ALA A 30 -0.25 1.89 11.09
C ALA A 30 0.33 0.93 10.03
N ALA A 31 0.97 1.47 8.99
CA ALA A 31 1.66 0.68 7.98
C ALA A 31 2.82 -0.11 8.60
N GLY A 32 3.66 0.51 9.42
CA GLY A 32 4.78 -0.14 10.09
C GLY A 32 4.38 -1.27 11.03
N LYS A 33 3.19 -1.22 11.64
CA LYS A 33 2.66 -2.33 12.44
C LYS A 33 2.34 -3.55 11.60
N LEU A 34 1.85 -3.36 10.37
CA LEU A 34 1.60 -4.46 9.45
C LEU A 34 2.92 -4.95 8.84
N ASP A 35 3.77 -4.04 8.40
CA ASP A 35 5.09 -4.34 7.84
C ASP A 35 5.94 -5.22 8.77
N ALA A 36 5.95 -4.90 10.07
CA ALA A 36 6.65 -5.69 11.08
C ALA A 36 6.15 -7.13 11.24
N LYS A 37 4.97 -7.46 10.71
CA LYS A 37 4.41 -8.82 10.71
C LYS A 37 4.67 -9.55 9.40
N CYS A 38 5.15 -8.86 8.36
CA CYS A 38 5.45 -9.47 7.08
C CYS A 38 6.67 -10.43 7.18
N PRO A 39 6.71 -11.48 6.37
CA PRO A 39 5.74 -11.85 5.33
C PRO A 39 4.46 -12.48 5.89
N ILE A 40 3.31 -12.15 5.31
CA ILE A 40 2.00 -12.70 5.67
C ILE A 40 1.42 -13.44 4.47
N LYS A 41 1.17 -14.73 4.62
CA LYS A 41 0.55 -15.56 3.58
C LYS A 41 -0.93 -15.18 3.43
N VAL A 42 -1.33 -14.75 2.23
CA VAL A 42 -2.72 -14.47 1.90
C VAL A 42 -3.42 -15.76 1.47
N ASP A 43 -2.80 -16.48 0.54
CA ASP A 43 -3.18 -17.82 0.09
C ASP A 43 -1.94 -18.62 -0.35
N ASP A 44 -2.14 -19.71 -1.08
CA ASP A 44 -1.03 -20.56 -1.52
C ASP A 44 -0.17 -19.92 -2.62
N SER A 45 -0.69 -18.91 -3.31
CA SER A 45 -0.04 -18.24 -4.44
C SER A 45 0.42 -16.81 -4.15
N LEU A 46 -0.07 -16.18 -3.08
CA LEU A 46 0.12 -14.77 -2.79
C LEU A 46 0.56 -14.52 -1.36
N THR A 47 1.62 -13.75 -1.19
CA THR A 47 2.17 -13.36 0.11
C THR A 47 2.34 -11.83 0.17
N LEU A 48 1.85 -11.20 1.24
CA LEU A 48 2.17 -9.81 1.55
C LEU A 48 3.58 -9.76 2.14
N VAL A 49 4.49 -9.05 1.48
CA VAL A 49 5.90 -8.94 1.88
C VAL A 49 6.24 -7.59 2.51
N GLY A 50 5.38 -6.58 2.34
CA GLY A 50 5.58 -5.28 2.94
C GLY A 50 4.34 -4.40 2.90
N ALA A 51 4.30 -3.42 3.80
CA ALA A 51 3.30 -2.36 3.81
C ALA A 51 3.95 -1.05 4.27
N HIS A 52 3.79 0.02 3.51
CA HIS A 52 4.38 1.30 3.85
C HIS A 52 3.51 2.48 3.42
N PHE A 53 3.75 3.64 4.02
CA PHE A 53 3.11 4.88 3.62
C PHE A 53 4.09 5.67 2.75
N SER A 54 3.72 5.91 1.49
CA SER A 54 4.59 6.58 0.53
C SER A 54 4.70 8.08 0.76
N PRO A 55 5.79 8.74 0.31
CA PRO A 55 5.92 10.20 0.36
C PRO A 55 4.84 10.94 -0.42
N THR A 56 4.18 10.29 -1.37
CA THR A 56 3.06 10.84 -2.17
C THR A 56 1.70 10.68 -1.48
N TYR A 57 1.70 10.37 -0.18
CA TYR A 57 0.51 10.23 0.64
C TYR A 57 -0.42 9.07 0.22
N ALA A 58 0.17 7.96 -0.17
CA ALA A 58 -0.56 6.73 -0.45
C ALA A 58 -0.13 5.59 0.49
N MET A 59 -1.08 4.77 0.91
CA MET A 59 -0.80 3.50 1.56
C MET A 59 -0.45 2.48 0.49
N VAL A 60 0.69 1.82 0.62
CA VAL A 60 1.22 0.86 -0.34
C VAL A 60 1.30 -0.51 0.29
N PHE A 61 0.82 -1.52 -0.42
CA PHE A 61 0.93 -2.92 -0.07
C PHE A 61 1.76 -3.62 -1.15
N ASP A 62 2.82 -4.28 -0.75
CA ASP A 62 3.70 -5.02 -1.63
C ASP A 62 3.47 -6.51 -1.47
N PHE A 63 3.11 -7.17 -2.55
CA PHE A 63 2.87 -8.62 -2.60
C PHE A 63 3.89 -9.30 -3.51
N GLU A 64 4.20 -10.55 -3.16
CA GLU A 64 4.93 -11.48 -4.00
C GLU A 64 4.06 -12.71 -4.27
N GLY A 65 4.12 -13.21 -5.50
CA GLY A 65 3.43 -14.42 -5.90
C GLY A 65 2.72 -14.31 -7.24
N THR A 66 2.10 -15.41 -7.65
CA THR A 66 1.38 -15.50 -8.92
C THR A 66 -0.05 -15.02 -8.78
N THR A 67 -0.52 -14.27 -9.78
CA THR A 67 -1.90 -13.81 -9.86
C THR A 67 -2.42 -13.93 -11.29
N ASN A 68 -3.71 -14.22 -11.43
CA ASN A 68 -4.39 -14.23 -12.73
C ASN A 68 -4.86 -12.82 -13.17
N LEU A 69 -4.46 -11.78 -12.42
CA LEU A 69 -4.79 -10.41 -12.79
C LEU A 69 -3.99 -9.97 -14.01
N PRO A 70 -4.60 -9.23 -14.96
CA PRO A 70 -3.84 -8.55 -16.02
C PRO A 70 -2.97 -7.43 -15.42
N GLU A 71 -2.02 -6.91 -16.19
CA GLU A 71 -1.16 -5.79 -15.77
C GLU A 71 -1.97 -4.56 -15.36
N GLU A 72 -3.08 -4.31 -16.05
CA GLU A 72 -4.05 -3.25 -15.76
C GLU A 72 -5.41 -3.87 -15.40
N PRO A 73 -5.66 -4.21 -14.12
CA PRO A 73 -6.92 -4.81 -13.72
C PRO A 73 -8.09 -3.84 -13.83
N SER A 74 -9.22 -4.34 -14.28
CA SER A 74 -10.48 -3.60 -14.22
C SER A 74 -10.92 -3.35 -12.76
N MET A 75 -11.82 -2.39 -12.55
CA MET A 75 -12.39 -2.11 -11.22
C MET A 75 -13.09 -3.32 -10.59
N ALA A 76 -13.69 -4.18 -11.40
CA ALA A 76 -14.31 -5.42 -10.91
C ALA A 76 -13.27 -6.43 -10.39
N GLN A 77 -12.16 -6.58 -11.11
CA GLN A 77 -11.04 -7.43 -10.72
C GLN A 77 -10.32 -6.87 -9.48
N THR A 78 -10.11 -5.55 -9.43
CA THR A 78 -9.54 -4.88 -8.26
C THR A 78 -10.44 -5.06 -7.02
N ARG A 79 -11.76 -4.97 -7.19
CA ARG A 79 -12.71 -5.24 -6.10
C ARG A 79 -12.59 -6.68 -5.59
N ALA A 80 -12.56 -7.65 -6.50
CA ALA A 80 -12.42 -9.06 -6.14
C ALA A 80 -11.10 -9.32 -5.40
N PHE A 81 -10.00 -8.70 -5.86
CA PHE A 81 -8.70 -8.78 -5.21
C PHE A 81 -8.75 -8.19 -3.79
N VAL A 82 -9.30 -6.97 -3.60
CA VAL A 82 -9.43 -6.35 -2.27
C VAL A 82 -10.27 -7.21 -1.35
N GLN A 83 -11.35 -7.82 -1.84
CA GLN A 83 -12.16 -8.74 -1.04
C GLN A 83 -11.40 -10.00 -0.63
N ALA A 84 -10.56 -10.54 -1.51
CA ALA A 84 -9.75 -11.71 -1.22
C ALA A 84 -8.70 -11.42 -0.12
N ILE A 85 -7.96 -10.32 -0.21
CA ILE A 85 -6.93 -9.97 0.78
C ILE A 85 -7.52 -9.59 2.15
N ARG A 86 -8.77 -9.15 2.22
CA ARG A 86 -9.49 -8.87 3.47
C ARG A 86 -9.77 -10.10 4.33
N THR A 87 -9.64 -11.28 3.78
CA THR A 87 -9.71 -12.53 4.57
C THR A 87 -8.58 -12.63 5.59
N VAL A 88 -7.50 -11.87 5.42
CA VAL A 88 -6.39 -11.74 6.37
C VAL A 88 -6.69 -10.59 7.34
N PRO A 89 -6.88 -10.88 8.64
CA PRO A 89 -7.32 -9.88 9.62
C PRO A 89 -6.40 -8.67 9.75
N GLU A 90 -5.09 -8.89 9.61
CA GLU A 90 -4.09 -7.84 9.69
C GLU A 90 -4.21 -6.85 8.53
N ILE A 91 -4.45 -7.36 7.32
CA ILE A 91 -4.66 -6.54 6.11
C ILE A 91 -5.99 -5.81 6.22
N ASP A 92 -7.06 -6.49 6.61
CA ASP A 92 -8.39 -5.88 6.78
C ASP A 92 -8.36 -4.75 7.82
N SER A 93 -7.61 -4.91 8.91
CA SER A 93 -7.43 -3.88 9.93
C SER A 93 -6.77 -2.62 9.38
N LEU A 94 -5.73 -2.77 8.53
CA LEU A 94 -5.08 -1.61 7.89
C LEU A 94 -5.98 -0.97 6.84
N LEU A 95 -6.72 -1.75 6.07
CA LEU A 95 -7.71 -1.22 5.10
C LEU A 95 -8.84 -0.45 5.81
N ALA A 96 -9.32 -0.95 6.95
CA ALA A 96 -10.30 -0.24 7.78
C ALA A 96 -9.74 1.08 8.34
N PHE A 97 -8.47 1.10 8.73
CA PHE A 97 -7.79 2.33 9.13
C PHE A 97 -7.69 3.33 7.97
N VAL A 98 -7.31 2.88 6.76
CA VAL A 98 -7.26 3.73 5.56
C VAL A 98 -8.63 4.31 5.23
N ARG A 99 -9.71 3.56 5.43
CA ARG A 99 -11.08 4.06 5.22
C ARG A 99 -11.41 5.23 6.16
N GLN A 100 -10.99 5.16 7.42
CA GLN A 100 -11.21 6.21 8.42
C GLN A 100 -10.25 7.39 8.23
N ASN A 101 -9.05 7.13 7.70
CA ASN A 101 -7.99 8.10 7.48
C ASN A 101 -7.63 8.14 5.98
N PRO A 102 -8.44 8.78 5.14
CA PRO A 102 -8.37 8.64 3.69
C PRO A 102 -7.00 9.01 3.14
N SER A 103 -6.46 8.09 2.34
CA SER A 103 -5.24 8.25 1.54
C SER A 103 -5.43 7.58 0.18
N GLY A 104 -4.52 7.80 -0.75
CA GLY A 104 -4.39 6.94 -1.92
C GLY A 104 -4.04 5.51 -1.46
N LEU A 105 -4.39 4.54 -2.27
CA LEU A 105 -4.15 3.13 -1.98
C LEU A 105 -3.52 2.47 -3.20
N HIS A 106 -2.37 1.85 -3.00
CA HIS A 106 -1.62 1.17 -4.05
C HIS A 106 -1.35 -0.27 -3.66
N PHE A 107 -1.48 -1.16 -4.63
CA PHE A 107 -1.10 -2.56 -4.51
C PHE A 107 -0.09 -2.88 -5.60
N ASN A 108 1.08 -3.36 -5.20
CA ASN A 108 2.12 -3.85 -6.08
C ASN A 108 2.15 -5.37 -5.95
N ILE A 109 2.02 -6.10 -7.03
CA ILE A 109 2.15 -7.55 -7.04
C ILE A 109 3.29 -7.90 -7.98
N ASN A 110 4.36 -8.45 -7.42
CA ASN A 110 5.50 -8.93 -8.19
C ASN A 110 5.34 -10.44 -8.39
N ASP A 111 5.22 -10.86 -9.63
CA ASP A 111 5.22 -12.26 -9.98
C ASP A 111 6.63 -12.81 -9.74
N GLY A 112 6.77 -13.56 -8.66
CA GLY A 112 8.05 -14.09 -8.18
C GLY A 112 8.58 -15.28 -8.97
N MET A 113 8.21 -15.47 -10.22
CA MET A 113 8.85 -16.42 -11.11
C MET A 113 10.26 -15.95 -11.48
N VAL A 114 11.16 -15.95 -10.52
CA VAL A 114 12.55 -16.25 -10.80
C VAL A 114 12.60 -17.78 -10.85
N ASP A 115 12.54 -18.33 -12.03
CA ASP A 115 13.09 -19.65 -12.25
C ASP A 115 14.57 -19.55 -11.85
N GLU A 116 14.88 -19.99 -10.63
CA GLU A 116 16.23 -20.44 -10.27
C GLU A 116 16.49 -21.77 -10.99
N ALA A 117 16.21 -21.82 -12.27
CA ALA A 117 16.62 -22.89 -13.11
C ALA A 117 17.88 -22.45 -13.82
N ASP A 118 18.97 -22.96 -13.29
CA ASP A 118 20.17 -23.25 -14.06
C ASP A 118 21.20 -22.13 -14.22
N THR A 119 21.97 -21.93 -13.15
CA THR A 119 23.32 -21.36 -13.24
C THR A 119 24.33 -22.38 -13.76
N THR A 120 24.02 -23.14 -14.80
CA THR A 120 25.02 -23.91 -15.53
C THR A 120 24.63 -23.99 -16.99
N LEU A 121 25.19 -23.11 -17.77
CA LEU A 121 25.82 -23.31 -19.07
C LEU A 121 25.84 -22.00 -19.86
N VAL A 122 27.02 -21.51 -19.97
CA VAL A 122 27.45 -20.45 -20.89
C VAL A 122 27.08 -20.86 -22.32
N ALA A 123 26.25 -20.09 -22.98
CA ALA A 123 26.29 -19.95 -24.43
C ALA A 123 25.63 -18.62 -24.81
N GLU A 124 26.39 -17.78 -25.48
CA GLU A 124 25.94 -16.59 -26.15
C GLU A 124 24.77 -16.88 -27.07
N SER A 125 23.59 -16.38 -26.79
CA SER A 125 22.66 -15.79 -27.76
C SER A 125 21.38 -15.34 -27.06
N ASP A 126 20.97 -14.11 -27.35
CA ASP A 126 19.64 -13.50 -27.12
C ASP A 126 18.93 -13.95 -25.83
N THR A 127 19.37 -13.40 -24.71
CA THR A 127 18.63 -13.44 -23.47
C THR A 127 17.36 -12.63 -23.61
N MET A 128 16.27 -13.29 -23.97
CA MET A 128 14.94 -12.85 -23.54
C MET A 128 15.00 -12.88 -22.01
N LYS A 129 15.29 -11.72 -21.40
CA LYS A 129 15.04 -11.51 -19.99
C LYS A 129 13.56 -11.82 -19.81
N ALA A 130 13.24 -12.84 -19.02
CA ALA A 130 11.89 -13.03 -18.52
C ALA A 130 11.57 -11.74 -17.76
N GLU A 131 10.79 -10.86 -18.36
CA GLU A 131 10.33 -9.63 -17.73
C GLU A 131 9.51 -10.06 -16.52
N LYS A 132 9.99 -9.66 -15.34
CA LYS A 132 9.22 -9.82 -14.10
C LYS A 132 7.89 -9.11 -14.32
N ARG A 133 6.82 -9.87 -14.41
CA ARG A 133 5.49 -9.32 -14.55
C ARG A 133 5.12 -8.66 -13.23
N ALA A 134 4.91 -7.36 -13.26
CA ALA A 134 4.40 -6.60 -12.13
C ALA A 134 2.97 -6.16 -12.42
N VAL A 135 2.04 -6.44 -11.52
CA VAL A 135 0.69 -5.90 -11.54
C VAL A 135 0.63 -4.72 -10.59
N TYR A 136 0.20 -3.59 -11.08
CA TYR A 136 0.07 -2.37 -10.30
C TYR A 136 -1.38 -1.91 -10.29
N MET A 137 -1.94 -1.72 -9.08
CA MET A 137 -3.28 -1.18 -8.89
C MET A 137 -3.21 0.08 -8.05
N SER A 138 -3.81 1.15 -8.54
CA SER A 138 -3.93 2.41 -7.82
C SER A 138 -5.41 2.76 -7.65
N LEU A 139 -5.80 3.04 -6.42
CA LEU A 139 -7.16 3.45 -6.07
C LEU A 139 -7.16 4.85 -5.48
N THR A 140 -7.99 5.71 -6.05
CA THR A 140 -8.36 6.95 -5.39
C THR A 140 -9.25 6.67 -4.18
N ARG A 141 -9.37 7.63 -3.29
CA ARG A 141 -10.30 7.57 -2.15
C ARG A 141 -11.72 7.15 -2.58
N GLU A 142 -12.27 7.82 -3.60
CA GLU A 142 -13.64 7.55 -4.06
C GLU A 142 -13.81 6.15 -4.64
N GLN A 143 -12.79 5.65 -5.33
CA GLN A 143 -12.77 4.28 -5.86
C GLN A 143 -12.72 3.27 -4.71
N PHE A 144 -11.89 3.53 -3.70
CA PHE A 144 -11.77 2.66 -2.54
C PHE A 144 -13.07 2.60 -1.73
N GLU A 145 -13.73 3.73 -1.48
CA GLU A 145 -15.04 3.79 -0.79
C GLU A 145 -16.13 2.99 -1.51
N LYS A 146 -16.08 2.89 -2.84
CA LYS A 146 -17.00 2.07 -3.65
C LYS A 146 -16.70 0.56 -3.58
N ILE A 147 -15.44 0.20 -3.34
CA ILE A 147 -14.98 -1.19 -3.30
C ILE A 147 -15.11 -1.77 -1.90
N TYR A 148 -14.83 -0.95 -0.90
CA TYR A 148 -14.83 -1.32 0.51
C TYR A 148 -16.11 -0.81 1.18
N PRO A 149 -17.20 -1.57 1.18
CA PRO A 149 -18.46 -1.17 1.78
C PRO A 149 -18.42 -1.06 3.30
#